data_c75ca8950668197b0cdb65c5dbcb3b32
#
_entry.id   c75ca8950668197b0cdb65c5dbcb3b32
#
_cell.length_a   1.000
_cell.length_b   1.000
_cell.length_c   1.000
_cell.angle_alpha   90.00
_cell.angle_beta   90.00
_cell.angle_gamma   90.00
#
_symmetry.space_group_name_H-M   'P 1'
#
loop_
_entity.id
_entity.type
_entity.pdbx_description
1 polymer ?
#
loop_
_entity_poly.entity_id
_entity_poly.type
_entity_poly.pdbx_seq_one_letter_code
_entity_poly.pdbx_strand_id
1 'polypeptide(L)'
;MVLADNQEHPYLYGQILDFFHVIAENSRPSSLLSDGGPVTLQMAWVHWFKLNRSQGPSGFHSLQYPSVSFGESKDPDAFGFVHPDEIVRAIHLIPRFKFGWTAEYLEGLSKGRSETERDDWKHFNVNM
;
A
#
# COMPACT_ATOMS: atom_id res chain seq x y z
N MET A 1 -1.67 -4.76 4.10
CA MET A 1 -0.51 -5.64 3.87
C MET A 1 -0.88 -6.69 2.85
N VAL A 2 -0.07 -6.89 1.85
CA VAL A 2 -0.20 -7.93 0.82
C VAL A 2 1.09 -8.75 0.74
N LEU A 3 1.04 -9.96 0.12
CA LEU A 3 2.24 -10.74 -0.11
C LEU A 3 3.11 -10.09 -1.19
N ALA A 4 4.41 -10.19 -1.03
CA ALA A 4 5.40 -9.72 -1.99
C ALA A 4 6.08 -10.91 -2.66
N ASP A 5 6.40 -10.78 -3.94
CA ASP A 5 7.21 -11.77 -4.65
C ASP A 5 8.70 -11.68 -4.33
N ASN A 6 9.06 -10.77 -3.43
CA ASN A 6 10.45 -10.49 -3.08
C ASN A 6 10.93 -11.38 -1.93
N GLN A 7 12.10 -12.01 -2.10
CA GLN A 7 12.68 -12.91 -1.10
C GLN A 7 13.24 -12.20 0.14
N GLU A 8 13.50 -10.89 0.08
CA GLU A 8 14.08 -10.16 1.20
C GLU A 8 13.05 -9.83 2.28
N HIS A 9 11.80 -9.60 1.90
CA HIS A 9 10.71 -9.32 2.82
C HIS A 9 9.38 -9.83 2.24
N PRO A 10 8.65 -10.68 2.98
CA PRO A 10 7.50 -11.39 2.42
C PRO A 10 6.25 -10.52 2.22
N TYR A 11 6.27 -9.28 2.67
CA TYR A 11 5.09 -8.41 2.64
C TYR A 11 5.37 -7.05 2.03
N LEU A 12 4.38 -6.55 1.27
CA LEU A 12 4.23 -5.15 0.91
C LEU A 12 3.24 -4.48 1.86
N TYR A 13 3.51 -3.24 2.18
CA TYR A 13 2.66 -2.42 3.04
C TYR A 13 2.11 -1.24 2.24
N GLY A 14 0.86 -0.91 2.46
CA GLY A 14 0.22 0.22 1.78
C GLY A 14 -0.94 0.78 2.57
N GLN A 15 -1.22 2.06 2.35
CA GLN A 15 -2.41 2.73 2.83
C GLN A 15 -3.48 2.66 1.74
N ILE A 16 -4.68 2.18 2.08
CA ILE A 16 -5.82 2.17 1.17
C ILE A 16 -6.33 3.61 1.08
N LEU A 17 -6.39 4.12 -0.15
CA LEU A 17 -6.90 5.45 -0.45
C LEU A 17 -8.38 5.41 -0.79
N ASP A 18 -8.79 4.44 -1.59
CA ASP A 18 -10.18 4.25 -1.98
C ASP A 18 -10.46 2.82 -2.50
N PHE A 19 -11.75 2.52 -2.70
CA PHE A 19 -12.23 1.28 -3.33
C PHE A 19 -13.12 1.59 -4.51
N PHE A 20 -12.96 0.84 -5.60
CA PHE A 20 -13.83 0.99 -6.77
C PHE A 20 -14.29 -0.35 -7.34
N HIS A 21 -15.33 -0.25 -8.15
CA HIS A 21 -15.79 -1.29 -9.04
C HIS A 21 -15.42 -0.89 -10.47
N VAL A 22 -14.77 -1.78 -11.21
CA VAL A 22 -14.46 -1.63 -12.62
C VAL A 22 -15.27 -2.67 -13.39
N ILE A 23 -16.06 -2.21 -14.36
CA ILE A 23 -16.78 -3.11 -15.26
C ILE A 23 -15.90 -3.33 -16.48
N ALA A 24 -15.41 -4.56 -16.65
CA ALA A 24 -14.63 -4.95 -17.80
C ALA A 24 -15.52 -5.66 -18.82
N GLU A 25 -15.58 -5.14 -20.04
CA GLU A 25 -16.24 -5.76 -21.17
C GLU A 25 -15.21 -6.47 -22.03
N ASN A 26 -15.51 -7.71 -22.40
CA ASN A 26 -14.65 -8.46 -23.30
C ASN A 26 -14.88 -7.99 -24.74
N SER A 27 -13.98 -7.17 -25.27
CA SER A 27 -14.06 -6.65 -26.64
C SER A 27 -13.68 -7.65 -27.73
N ARG A 28 -13.26 -8.86 -27.39
CA ARG A 28 -12.96 -9.90 -28.35
C ARG A 28 -14.16 -10.81 -28.52
N PRO A 29 -14.75 -10.89 -29.72
CA PRO A 29 -15.70 -11.93 -30.05
C PRO A 29 -14.92 -13.26 -30.16
N SER A 30 -14.65 -13.90 -29.01
CA SER A 30 -14.10 -15.26 -29.06
C SER A 30 -15.23 -16.23 -29.35
N SER A 31 -15.16 -16.74 -30.57
CA SER A 31 -15.89 -17.90 -30.97
C SER A 31 -16.01 -18.97 -29.89
N LEU A 32 -17.24 -19.37 -29.69
CA LEU A 32 -17.66 -20.73 -29.43
C LEU A 32 -17.82 -21.24 -27.99
N LEU A 33 -17.48 -20.62 -26.87
CA LEU A 33 -17.78 -21.33 -25.59
C LEU A 33 -17.77 -20.50 -24.29
N SER A 34 -18.05 -19.24 -24.28
CA SER A 34 -18.33 -18.61 -22.96
C SER A 34 -19.27 -17.42 -23.10
N ASP A 35 -20.26 -17.46 -22.28
CA ASP A 35 -21.20 -16.39 -22.00
C ASP A 35 -20.40 -15.17 -21.47
N GLY A 36 -19.79 -14.42 -22.39
CA GLY A 36 -18.90 -13.31 -22.10
C GLY A 36 -19.67 -12.04 -21.71
N GLY A 37 -20.42 -12.12 -20.62
CA GLY A 37 -21.03 -10.95 -20.01
C GLY A 37 -19.99 -10.04 -19.35
N PRO A 38 -20.37 -8.80 -19.02
CA PRO A 38 -19.49 -7.88 -18.31
C PRO A 38 -19.08 -8.44 -16.95
N VAL A 39 -17.78 -8.38 -16.64
CA VAL A 39 -17.23 -8.80 -15.36
C VAL A 39 -17.00 -7.59 -14.50
N THR A 40 -17.54 -7.60 -13.27
CA THR A 40 -17.27 -6.56 -12.27
C THR A 40 -16.05 -6.94 -11.48
N LEU A 41 -15.02 -6.11 -11.55
CA LEU A 41 -13.80 -6.23 -10.76
C LEU A 41 -13.85 -5.25 -9.59
N GLN A 42 -13.52 -5.73 -8.41
CA GLN A 42 -13.32 -4.89 -7.24
C GLN A 42 -11.84 -4.59 -7.08
N MET A 43 -11.50 -3.33 -6.83
CA MET A 43 -10.12 -2.90 -6.69
C MET A 43 -9.97 -1.90 -5.55
N ALA A 44 -8.87 -2.04 -4.80
CA ALA A 44 -8.42 -1.07 -3.82
C ALA A 44 -7.29 -0.24 -4.43
N TRP A 45 -7.40 1.08 -4.35
CA TRP A 45 -6.31 1.99 -4.68
C TRP A 45 -5.44 2.21 -3.47
N VAL A 46 -4.12 2.00 -3.64
CA VAL A 46 -3.16 1.93 -2.55
C VAL A 46 -1.99 2.87 -2.78
N HIS A 47 -1.59 3.60 -1.74
CA HIS A 47 -0.30 4.28 -1.66
C HIS A 47 0.69 3.37 -0.93
N TRP A 48 1.75 2.96 -1.63
CA TRP A 48 2.71 1.99 -1.11
C TRP A 48 3.72 2.61 -0.15
N PHE A 49 4.09 1.83 0.86
CA PHE A 49 5.21 2.12 1.72
C PHE A 49 6.48 1.44 1.21
N LYS A 50 7.59 2.13 1.31
CA LYS A 50 8.95 1.60 1.10
C LYS A 50 9.52 1.14 2.43
N LEU A 51 10.17 -0.03 2.43
CA LEU A 51 10.93 -0.52 3.57
C LEU A 51 12.20 0.33 3.75
N ASN A 52 12.36 0.86 4.94
CA ASN A 52 13.58 1.56 5.31
C ASN A 52 14.60 0.52 5.79
N ARG A 53 15.65 0.30 5.00
CA ARG A 53 16.78 -0.53 5.44
C ARG A 53 17.45 0.17 6.61
N SER A 54 17.31 -0.36 7.82
CA SER A 54 18.07 0.13 8.96
C SER A 54 19.55 -0.26 8.74
N GLN A 55 20.38 0.71 8.39
CA GLN A 55 21.83 0.59 8.55
C GLN A 55 22.15 0.69 10.04
N GLY A 56 21.93 -0.38 10.76
CA GLY A 56 22.42 -0.53 12.12
C GLY A 56 23.71 -1.35 12.11
N PRO A 57 24.71 -1.02 12.93
CA PRO A 57 25.89 -1.85 13.05
C PRO A 57 25.50 -3.26 13.50
N SER A 58 26.02 -4.23 12.80
CA SER A 58 25.90 -5.66 13.09
C SER A 58 26.15 -5.94 14.56
N GLY A 59 25.18 -6.51 15.27
CA GLY A 59 25.51 -7.03 16.58
C GLY A 59 24.38 -7.35 17.54
N PHE A 60 23.21 -6.81 17.39
CA PHE A 60 22.07 -7.22 18.21
C PHE A 60 20.85 -7.47 17.30
N HIS A 61 20.47 -8.74 17.21
CA HIS A 61 19.15 -9.13 16.69
C HIS A 61 18.08 -8.72 17.71
N SER A 62 17.90 -7.41 17.90
CA SER A 62 16.68 -6.95 18.52
C SER A 62 15.54 -7.20 17.52
N LEU A 63 14.43 -7.64 18.02
CA LEU A 63 13.15 -7.72 17.33
C LEU A 63 12.77 -6.32 16.80
N GLN A 64 13.43 -5.89 15.72
CA GLN A 64 13.14 -4.60 15.12
C GLN A 64 11.95 -4.80 14.22
N TYR A 65 10.84 -4.20 14.62
CA TYR A 65 9.69 -4.05 13.72
C TYR A 65 10.13 -3.41 12.41
N PRO A 66 9.65 -3.89 11.26
CA PRO A 66 9.96 -3.26 9.99
C PRO A 66 9.67 -1.76 10.04
N SER A 67 10.61 -0.95 9.59
CA SER A 67 10.41 0.49 9.46
C SER A 67 10.05 0.82 8.02
N VAL A 68 9.01 1.63 7.84
CA VAL A 68 8.51 2.01 6.53
C VAL A 68 8.33 3.52 6.43
N SER A 69 8.38 4.02 5.21
CA SER A 69 8.01 5.38 4.83
C SER A 69 7.19 5.36 3.55
N PHE A 70 6.38 6.38 3.30
CA PHE A 70 5.69 6.49 2.03
C PHE A 70 6.68 6.61 0.86
N GLY A 71 6.31 6.01 -0.29
CA GLY A 71 6.92 6.34 -1.56
C GLY A 71 6.65 7.81 -1.92
N GLU A 72 7.60 8.46 -2.59
CA GLU A 72 7.39 9.81 -3.07
C GLU A 72 6.23 9.83 -4.08
N SER A 73 5.32 10.80 -3.97
CA SER A 73 4.14 10.89 -4.86
C SER A 73 4.47 11.05 -6.34
N LYS A 74 5.69 11.47 -6.67
CA LYS A 74 6.21 11.56 -8.03
C LYS A 74 6.76 10.25 -8.58
N ASP A 75 6.96 9.24 -7.72
CA ASP A 75 7.42 7.92 -8.13
C ASP A 75 6.25 7.16 -8.78
N PRO A 76 6.39 6.69 -10.03
CA PRO A 76 5.33 5.93 -10.71
C PRO A 76 4.86 4.71 -9.91
N ASP A 77 5.76 4.11 -9.13
CA ASP A 77 5.51 2.92 -8.33
C ASP A 77 4.98 3.24 -6.92
N ALA A 78 4.77 4.52 -6.58
CA ALA A 78 4.25 4.91 -5.27
C ALA A 78 2.79 4.52 -5.08
N PHE A 79 2.04 4.34 -6.16
CA PHE A 79 0.63 3.99 -6.14
C PHE A 79 0.38 2.70 -6.93
N GLY A 80 -0.68 2.00 -6.56
CA GLY A 80 -1.08 0.78 -7.26
C GLY A 80 -2.50 0.36 -6.95
N PHE A 81 -2.93 -0.69 -7.63
CA PHE A 81 -4.23 -1.32 -7.42
C PHE A 81 -4.04 -2.74 -6.95
N VAL A 82 -4.88 -3.15 -6.01
CA VAL A 82 -4.86 -4.49 -5.42
C VAL A 82 -6.28 -5.03 -5.42
N HIS A 83 -6.44 -6.30 -5.77
CA HIS A 83 -7.70 -6.98 -5.56
C HIS A 83 -7.93 -7.18 -4.05
N PRO A 84 -9.13 -6.95 -3.50
CA PRO A 84 -9.38 -7.11 -2.07
C PRO A 84 -8.97 -8.47 -1.48
N ASP A 85 -9.06 -9.54 -2.27
CA ASP A 85 -8.68 -10.90 -1.85
C ASP A 85 -7.17 -11.08 -1.65
N GLU A 86 -6.34 -10.19 -2.22
CA GLU A 86 -4.88 -10.18 -2.03
C GLU A 86 -4.47 -9.51 -0.71
N ILE A 87 -5.40 -8.83 -0.05
CA ILE A 87 -5.15 -8.15 1.22
C ILE A 87 -5.11 -9.18 2.34
N VAL A 88 -3.94 -9.46 2.87
CA VAL A 88 -3.73 -10.45 3.94
C VAL A 88 -4.42 -10.01 5.23
N ARG A 89 -4.15 -8.78 5.67
CA ARG A 89 -4.78 -8.16 6.85
C ARG A 89 -4.46 -6.68 6.99
N ALA A 90 -5.21 -5.99 7.86
CA ALA A 90 -4.83 -4.69 8.38
C ALA A 90 -3.65 -4.80 9.36
N ILE A 91 -2.88 -3.73 9.45
CA ILE A 91 -1.75 -3.60 10.39
C ILE A 91 -1.81 -2.26 11.08
N HIS A 92 -1.15 -2.14 12.22
CA HIS A 92 -0.96 -0.88 12.91
C HIS A 92 0.39 -0.26 12.51
N LEU A 93 0.36 1.02 12.19
CA LEU A 93 1.56 1.82 11.95
C LEU A 93 1.81 2.72 13.15
N ILE A 94 2.98 2.60 13.74
CA ILE A 94 3.40 3.42 14.89
C ILE A 94 4.33 4.51 14.38
N PRO A 95 3.96 5.80 14.46
CA PRO A 95 4.81 6.88 14.01
C PRO A 95 6.16 6.90 14.72
N ARG A 96 7.21 7.14 13.95
CA ARG A 96 8.55 7.38 14.49
C ARG A 96 8.76 8.88 14.68
N PHE A 97 8.28 9.40 15.78
CA PHE A 97 8.19 10.84 16.10
C PHE A 97 9.48 11.64 15.87
N LYS A 98 10.63 11.02 16.06
CA LYS A 98 11.93 11.68 15.89
C LYS A 98 12.21 12.18 14.47
N PHE A 99 11.52 11.62 13.46
CA PHE A 99 11.69 12.00 12.06
C PHE A 99 10.74 13.11 11.62
N GLY A 100 9.76 13.46 12.47
CA GLY A 100 8.77 14.48 12.20
C GLY A 100 7.76 14.08 11.12
N TRP A 101 6.99 15.05 10.69
CA TRP A 101 5.92 14.92 9.70
C TRP A 101 6.21 15.72 8.43
N THR A 102 5.39 15.55 7.40
CA THR A 102 5.44 16.27 6.13
C THR A 102 4.08 16.33 5.47
N ALA A 103 3.80 17.39 4.72
CA ALA A 103 2.60 17.52 3.88
C ALA A 103 2.83 17.12 2.41
N GLU A 104 3.99 16.54 2.08
CA GLU A 104 4.42 16.34 0.71
C GLU A 104 3.97 15.01 0.09
N TYR A 105 3.47 14.05 0.90
CA TYR A 105 3.22 12.69 0.40
C TYR A 105 1.88 12.51 -0.28
N LEU A 106 0.82 13.17 0.21
CA LEU A 106 -0.50 13.06 -0.36
C LEU A 106 -1.27 14.35 -0.17
N GLU A 107 -1.68 14.97 -1.27
CA GLU A 107 -2.60 16.11 -1.23
C GLU A 107 -4.05 15.61 -1.26
N GLY A 108 -4.86 16.11 -0.33
CA GLY A 108 -6.29 15.87 -0.32
C GLY A 108 -6.79 14.81 0.67
N LEU A 109 -8.07 14.47 0.50
CA LEU A 109 -8.79 13.53 1.34
C LEU A 109 -8.58 12.09 0.85
N SER A 110 -8.45 11.15 1.80
CA SER A 110 -8.45 9.73 1.50
C SER A 110 -9.29 8.96 2.53
N LYS A 111 -9.72 7.76 2.22
CA LYS A 111 -10.46 6.90 3.15
C LYS A 111 -9.66 6.54 4.41
N GLY A 112 -8.33 6.56 4.30
CA GLY A 112 -7.43 6.28 5.41
C GLY A 112 -6.99 7.49 6.22
N ARG A 113 -7.56 8.68 5.96
CA ARG A 113 -7.17 9.93 6.61
C ARG A 113 -8.39 10.69 7.10
N SER A 114 -8.29 11.29 8.28
CA SER A 114 -9.28 12.22 8.79
C SER A 114 -9.28 13.53 7.99
N GLU A 115 -10.45 14.18 7.86
CA GLU A 115 -10.59 15.46 7.16
C GLU A 115 -9.72 16.58 7.73
N THR A 116 -9.32 16.46 8.99
CA THR A 116 -8.49 17.44 9.70
C THR A 116 -6.99 17.14 9.63
N GLU A 117 -6.62 15.92 9.22
CA GLU A 117 -5.22 15.52 9.11
C GLU A 117 -4.70 15.82 7.70
N ARG A 118 -3.76 16.76 7.61
CA ARG A 118 -3.11 17.17 6.35
C ARG A 118 -1.68 16.66 6.22
N ASP A 119 -1.07 16.32 7.35
CA ASP A 119 0.34 15.94 7.42
C ASP A 119 0.49 14.46 7.70
N ASP A 120 1.50 13.86 7.08
CA ASP A 120 1.88 12.48 7.32
C ASP A 120 3.17 12.41 8.13
N TRP A 121 3.29 11.40 8.96
CA TRP A 121 4.57 11.07 9.56
C TRP A 121 5.53 10.54 8.49
N LYS A 122 6.79 10.99 8.53
CA LYS A 122 7.80 10.56 7.54
C LYS A 122 8.14 9.08 7.64
N HIS A 123 8.12 8.53 8.85
CA HIS A 123 8.49 7.14 9.11
C HIS A 123 7.56 6.48 10.11
N PHE A 124 7.34 5.18 9.91
CA PHE A 124 6.54 4.34 10.80
C PHE A 124 7.29 3.06 11.14
N ASN A 125 6.95 2.47 12.28
CA ASN A 125 7.22 1.08 12.58
C ASN A 125 5.96 0.27 12.34
N VAL A 126 6.10 -0.88 11.69
CA VAL A 126 4.98 -1.81 11.44
C VAL A 126 4.81 -2.69 12.66
N ASN A 127 3.64 -2.64 13.30
CA ASN A 127 3.24 -3.55 14.35
C ASN A 127 2.26 -4.57 13.76
N MET A 128 2.72 -5.81 13.70
CA MET A 128 1.95 -6.92 13.13
C MET A 128 1.22 -7.73 14.20
#